data_9004dc10ff78fd1b36942471c5a035ba
#
_entry.id   9004dc10ff78fd1b36942471c5a035ba
#
_cell.length_a   1.000
_cell.length_b   1.000
_cell.length_c   1.000
_cell.angle_alpha   90.00
_cell.angle_beta   90.00
_cell.angle_gamma   90.00
#
_symmetry.space_group_name_H-M   'P 1'
#
loop_
_entity.id
_entity.type
_entity.pdbx_description
1 polymer ?
#
loop_
_entity_poly.entity_id
_entity_poly.type
_entity_poly.pdbx_seq_one_letter_code
_entity_poly.pdbx_strand_id
1 'polypeptide(L)'
;MAIATPGSSSDSRERAKFELESLSVDDILRFPLAVKREPAIDAWLDAQRDDLRPFVKVWFERMRERGGDVRELMHDGCPTACVGDAAFGYVNAFKDHVNVGFFFGALLKDPARLLEGTGKRGRHVKLWPDRRLDSAALAQLVDAAYADIRARLLK
;
A
#
# COMPACT_ATOMS: atom_id res chain seq x y z
N MET A 1 22.64 18.48 -22.16
CA MET A 1 22.65 18.34 -21.53
C MET A 1 22.04 18.60 -20.65
N ALA A 2 21.66 18.43 -20.52
CA ALA A 2 21.00 18.46 -19.90
C ALA A 2 20.92 18.59 -18.94
N ILE A 3 21.11 18.88 -18.80
CA ILE A 3 21.13 19.22 -18.00
C ILE A 3 20.37 19.10 -17.05
N ALA A 4 20.35 18.22 -16.49
CA ALA A 4 19.65 17.97 -15.40
C ALA A 4 20.00 18.97 -14.41
N THR A 5 19.41 19.96 -14.48
CA THR A 5 19.62 21.04 -13.55
C THR A 5 18.85 20.74 -12.28
N PRO A 6 19.26 21.28 -11.15
CA PRO A 6 18.48 21.15 -9.92
C PRO A 6 17.05 21.64 -10.06
N GLY A 7 16.83 22.68 -10.84
CA GLY A 7 15.49 23.17 -11.09
C GLY A 7 14.61 22.16 -11.83
N SER A 8 15.24 21.43 -12.77
CA SER A 8 14.55 20.39 -13.50
C SER A 8 14.01 19.29 -12.58
N SER A 9 14.80 18.88 -11.59
CA SER A 9 14.38 17.87 -10.63
C SER A 9 13.20 18.35 -9.78
N SER A 10 13.22 19.60 -9.33
CA SER A 10 12.16 20.20 -8.57
C SER A 10 10.86 20.29 -9.38
N ASP A 11 10.96 20.72 -10.62
CA ASP A 11 9.81 20.83 -11.52
C ASP A 11 9.17 19.48 -11.77
N SER A 12 9.98 18.44 -11.93
CA SER A 12 9.48 17.09 -12.14
C SER A 12 8.66 16.60 -10.94
N ARG A 13 9.11 16.89 -9.74
CA ARG A 13 8.40 16.50 -8.51
C ARG A 13 7.06 17.23 -8.39
N GLU A 14 7.05 18.52 -8.69
CA GLU A 14 5.83 19.30 -8.62
C GLU A 14 4.81 18.86 -9.67
N ARG A 15 5.30 18.54 -10.88
CA ARG A 15 4.44 18.03 -11.94
C ARG A 15 3.83 16.69 -11.55
N ALA A 16 4.65 15.78 -11.04
CA ALA A 16 4.18 14.47 -10.61
C ALA A 16 3.15 14.61 -9.51
N LYS A 17 3.37 15.49 -8.54
CA LYS A 17 2.43 15.73 -7.47
C LYS A 17 1.10 16.26 -8.00
N PHE A 18 1.16 17.22 -8.91
CA PHE A 18 -0.05 17.76 -9.55
C PHE A 18 -0.83 16.68 -10.28
N GLU A 19 -0.14 15.84 -11.06
CA GLU A 19 -0.78 14.75 -11.78
C GLU A 19 -1.45 13.76 -10.83
N LEU A 20 -0.77 13.41 -9.72
CA LEU A 20 -1.32 12.50 -8.73
C LEU A 20 -2.55 13.08 -8.04
N GLU A 21 -2.52 14.36 -7.70
CA GLU A 21 -3.63 15.02 -7.03
C GLU A 21 -4.85 15.13 -7.95
N SER A 22 -4.65 15.10 -9.26
CA SER A 22 -5.73 15.17 -10.23
C SER A 22 -6.31 13.81 -10.63
N LEU A 23 -5.83 12.70 -10.02
CA LEU A 23 -6.34 11.36 -10.33
C LEU A 23 -7.82 11.26 -10.01
N SER A 24 -8.58 10.74 -10.95
CA SER A 24 -10.02 10.56 -10.81
C SER A 24 -10.35 9.21 -10.17
N VAL A 25 -11.64 8.99 -9.87
CA VAL A 25 -12.12 7.69 -9.40
C VAL A 25 -11.89 6.58 -10.42
N ASP A 26 -11.73 6.93 -11.70
CA ASP A 26 -11.49 5.95 -12.76
C ASP A 26 -10.08 5.36 -12.69
N ASP A 27 -9.16 6.00 -11.95
CA ASP A 27 -7.81 5.48 -11.73
C ASP A 27 -7.75 4.44 -10.62
N ILE A 28 -8.84 4.18 -9.93
CA ILE A 28 -8.92 3.19 -8.85
C ILE A 28 -8.92 1.80 -9.45
N LEU A 29 -8.05 0.93 -8.90
CA LEU A 29 -8.06 -0.49 -9.27
C LEU A 29 -9.27 -1.17 -8.64
N ARG A 30 -10.10 -1.79 -9.47
CA ARG A 30 -11.32 -2.45 -9.06
C ARG A 30 -11.19 -3.96 -9.17
N PHE A 31 -11.59 -4.66 -8.12
CA PHE A 31 -11.57 -6.11 -8.06
C PHE A 31 -12.95 -6.63 -7.64
N PRO A 32 -13.85 -6.83 -8.62
CA PRO A 32 -15.23 -7.26 -8.29
C PRO A 32 -15.30 -8.59 -7.55
N LEU A 33 -14.24 -9.43 -7.66
CA LEU A 33 -14.20 -10.72 -6.98
C LEU A 33 -13.72 -10.66 -5.54
N ALA A 34 -13.41 -9.48 -5.02
CA ALA A 34 -13.01 -9.32 -3.63
C ALA A 34 -14.15 -9.75 -2.70
N VAL A 35 -13.79 -10.48 -1.66
CA VAL A 35 -14.75 -11.08 -0.71
C VAL A 35 -14.44 -10.65 0.72
N LYS A 36 -15.37 -10.87 1.62
CA LYS A 36 -15.21 -10.48 3.03
C LYS A 36 -14.01 -11.19 3.66
N ARG A 37 -13.83 -12.47 3.39
CA ARG A 37 -12.72 -13.25 3.90
C ARG A 37 -12.33 -14.30 2.87
N GLU A 38 -11.05 -14.28 2.46
CA GLU A 38 -10.51 -15.21 1.46
C GLU A 38 -9.59 -16.22 2.14
N PRO A 39 -9.99 -17.51 2.22
CA PRO A 39 -9.16 -18.51 2.88
C PRO A 39 -7.76 -18.67 2.28
N ALA A 40 -7.61 -18.42 0.98
CA ALA A 40 -6.29 -18.50 0.34
C ALA A 40 -5.32 -17.48 0.92
N ILE A 41 -5.81 -16.34 1.39
CA ILE A 41 -4.97 -15.34 2.05
C ILE A 41 -4.45 -15.87 3.39
N ASP A 42 -5.33 -16.46 4.20
CA ASP A 42 -4.89 -17.02 5.48
C ASP A 42 -3.85 -18.11 5.27
N ALA A 43 -4.05 -18.97 4.26
CA ALA A 43 -3.07 -19.99 3.92
C ALA A 43 -1.73 -19.37 3.48
N TRP A 44 -1.79 -18.32 2.66
CA TRP A 44 -0.60 -17.63 2.20
C TRP A 44 0.18 -17.01 3.37
N LEU A 45 -0.54 -16.34 4.28
CA LEU A 45 0.07 -15.72 5.47
C LEU A 45 0.77 -16.76 6.35
N ASP A 46 0.10 -17.90 6.57
CA ASP A 46 0.63 -18.97 7.43
C ASP A 46 1.82 -19.69 6.80
N ALA A 47 1.93 -19.69 5.48
CA ALA A 47 2.98 -20.39 4.76
C ALA A 47 4.30 -19.63 4.68
N GLN A 48 4.34 -18.39 5.16
CA GLN A 48 5.57 -17.59 5.09
C GLN A 48 6.62 -18.08 6.08
N ARG A 49 7.90 -17.79 5.80
CA ARG A 49 9.01 -18.13 6.68
C ARG A 49 8.78 -17.59 8.09
N ASP A 50 9.33 -18.29 9.07
CA ASP A 50 9.13 -17.95 10.49
C ASP A 50 9.48 -16.50 10.82
N ASP A 51 10.54 -15.97 10.21
CA ASP A 51 11.00 -14.61 10.50
C ASP A 51 10.19 -13.53 9.77
N LEU A 52 9.47 -13.89 8.70
CA LEU A 52 8.65 -12.94 7.94
C LEU A 52 7.16 -13.04 8.30
N ARG A 53 6.73 -14.21 8.76
CA ARG A 53 5.30 -14.46 9.05
C ARG A 53 4.66 -13.44 9.98
N PRO A 54 5.30 -13.06 11.10
CA PRO A 54 4.67 -12.08 11.99
C PRO A 54 4.38 -10.75 11.29
N PHE A 55 5.27 -10.31 10.40
CA PHE A 55 5.08 -9.04 9.69
C PHE A 55 3.89 -9.10 8.74
N VAL A 56 3.81 -10.14 7.90
CA VAL A 56 2.71 -10.22 6.94
C VAL A 56 1.36 -10.35 7.66
N LYS A 57 1.32 -11.12 8.75
CA LYS A 57 0.08 -11.33 9.51
C LYS A 57 -0.37 -10.05 10.21
N VAL A 58 0.53 -9.38 10.91
CA VAL A 58 0.19 -8.17 11.68
C VAL A 58 -0.31 -7.07 10.74
N TRP A 59 0.38 -6.83 9.63
CA TRP A 59 0.04 -5.71 8.77
C TRP A 59 -1.17 -5.97 7.88
N PHE A 60 -1.34 -7.22 7.42
CA PHE A 60 -2.57 -7.52 6.68
C PHE A 60 -3.78 -7.52 7.61
N GLU A 61 -3.64 -8.01 8.84
CA GLU A 61 -4.72 -7.97 9.82
C GLU A 61 -5.11 -6.52 10.14
N ARG A 62 -4.13 -5.62 10.23
CA ARG A 62 -4.47 -4.22 10.43
C ARG A 62 -5.29 -3.66 9.26
N MET A 63 -4.97 -4.05 8.03
CA MET A 63 -5.79 -3.64 6.87
C MET A 63 -7.21 -4.18 6.99
N ARG A 64 -7.36 -5.45 7.36
CA ARG A 64 -8.66 -6.09 7.54
C ARG A 64 -9.53 -5.36 8.56
N GLU A 65 -8.92 -4.88 9.62
CA GLU A 65 -9.63 -4.29 10.76
C GLU A 65 -9.96 -2.82 10.59
N ARG A 66 -9.67 -2.22 9.43
CA ARG A 66 -9.94 -0.79 9.26
C ARG A 66 -11.42 -0.47 9.26
N GLY A 67 -12.25 -1.35 8.74
CA GLY A 67 -13.70 -1.13 8.72
C GLY A 67 -14.45 -2.35 8.21
N GLY A 68 -15.77 -2.35 8.41
CA GLY A 68 -16.63 -3.43 7.95
C GLY A 68 -16.77 -3.50 6.43
N ASP A 69 -16.33 -2.48 5.73
CA ASP A 69 -16.36 -2.39 4.27
C ASP A 69 -15.10 -2.96 3.62
N VAL A 70 -14.12 -3.44 4.41
CA VAL A 70 -12.91 -4.05 3.86
C VAL A 70 -13.22 -5.43 3.29
N ARG A 71 -12.80 -5.65 2.04
CA ARG A 71 -12.85 -6.93 1.35
C ARG A 71 -11.47 -7.27 0.86
N GLU A 72 -11.28 -8.51 0.43
CA GLU A 72 -9.94 -8.99 0.13
C GLU A 72 -9.93 -10.00 -1.00
N LEU A 73 -8.76 -10.15 -1.63
CA LEU A 73 -8.51 -11.18 -2.64
C LEU A 73 -7.00 -11.39 -2.78
N MET A 74 -6.63 -12.47 -3.44
CA MET A 74 -5.25 -12.64 -3.89
C MET A 74 -5.11 -11.98 -5.26
N HIS A 75 -4.15 -11.07 -5.40
CA HIS A 75 -3.87 -10.38 -6.65
C HIS A 75 -2.35 -10.38 -6.89
N ASP A 76 -1.93 -10.83 -8.06
CA ASP A 76 -0.51 -10.94 -8.42
C ASP A 76 0.29 -11.70 -7.35
N GLY A 77 -0.31 -12.74 -6.79
CA GLY A 77 0.32 -13.55 -5.76
C GLY A 77 0.39 -12.90 -4.38
N CYS A 78 -0.30 -11.79 -4.17
CA CYS A 78 -0.24 -11.03 -2.91
C CYS A 78 -1.61 -10.88 -2.27
N PRO A 79 -1.71 -11.04 -0.95
CA PRO A 79 -2.91 -10.61 -0.23
C PRO A 79 -3.18 -9.13 -0.46
N THR A 80 -4.38 -8.80 -0.93
CA THR A 80 -4.76 -7.45 -1.29
C THR A 80 -6.05 -7.07 -0.57
N ALA A 81 -6.05 -5.88 0.03
CA ALA A 81 -7.18 -5.33 0.77
C ALA A 81 -7.85 -4.22 -0.03
N CYS A 82 -9.18 -4.23 0.00
CA CYS A 82 -10.02 -3.30 -0.74
C CYS A 82 -11.08 -2.69 0.18
N VAL A 83 -11.52 -1.48 -0.15
CA VAL A 83 -12.78 -0.94 0.37
C VAL A 83 -13.84 -1.29 -0.69
N GLY A 84 -14.76 -2.20 -0.34
CA GLY A 84 -15.59 -2.80 -1.36
C GLY A 84 -14.73 -3.50 -2.40
N ASP A 85 -14.77 -3.06 -3.64
CA ASP A 85 -13.94 -3.58 -4.72
C ASP A 85 -12.69 -2.72 -5.02
N ALA A 86 -12.49 -1.63 -4.31
CA ALA A 86 -11.44 -0.65 -4.59
C ALA A 86 -10.19 -0.93 -3.76
N ALA A 87 -9.10 -1.36 -4.40
CA ALA A 87 -7.87 -1.75 -3.73
C ALA A 87 -7.18 -0.57 -3.05
N PHE A 88 -6.72 -0.76 -1.79
CA PHE A 88 -5.95 0.27 -1.11
C PHE A 88 -4.60 -0.20 -0.60
N GLY A 89 -4.44 -1.48 -0.28
CA GLY A 89 -3.19 -1.96 0.27
C GLY A 89 -2.96 -3.45 0.02
N TYR A 90 -1.71 -3.87 0.19
CA TYR A 90 -1.32 -5.27 0.03
C TYR A 90 -0.10 -5.57 0.89
N VAL A 91 0.18 -6.87 1.09
CA VAL A 91 1.44 -7.32 1.66
C VAL A 91 2.08 -8.33 0.71
N ASN A 92 3.41 -8.33 0.67
CA ASN A 92 4.14 -9.31 -0.10
C ASN A 92 5.41 -9.72 0.66
N ALA A 93 5.89 -10.92 0.42
CA ALA A 93 7.09 -11.45 1.07
C ALA A 93 8.14 -11.78 0.03
N PHE A 94 9.36 -11.39 0.32
CA PHE A 94 10.53 -11.65 -0.52
C PHE A 94 11.51 -12.54 0.25
N LYS A 95 12.70 -12.72 -0.29
CA LYS A 95 13.68 -13.61 0.32
C LYS A 95 14.05 -13.17 1.76
N ASP A 96 14.19 -11.88 1.99
CA ASP A 96 14.73 -11.34 3.23
C ASP A 96 13.94 -10.19 3.83
N HIS A 97 12.80 -9.84 3.23
CA HIS A 97 11.98 -8.71 3.72
C HIS A 97 10.53 -8.87 3.30
N VAL A 98 9.69 -8.04 3.89
CA VAL A 98 8.27 -7.93 3.57
C VAL A 98 8.00 -6.53 3.02
N ASN A 99 7.15 -6.42 2.02
CA ASN A 99 6.61 -5.14 1.60
C ASN A 99 5.18 -4.98 2.09
N VAL A 100 4.90 -3.81 2.66
CA VAL A 100 3.53 -3.35 2.90
C VAL A 100 3.29 -2.24 1.88
N GLY A 101 2.37 -2.46 0.95
CA GLY A 101 2.20 -1.57 -0.18
C GLY A 101 0.86 -0.87 -0.21
N PHE A 102 0.84 0.29 -0.88
CA PHE A 102 -0.33 1.14 -0.99
C PHE A 102 -0.50 1.56 -2.44
N PHE A 103 -1.68 1.30 -3.00
CA PHE A 103 -1.92 1.56 -4.42
C PHE A 103 -1.91 3.06 -4.76
N PHE A 104 -2.23 3.91 -3.81
CA PHE A 104 -2.13 5.36 -3.94
C PHE A 104 -1.13 5.95 -2.97
N GLY A 105 -0.07 5.18 -2.65
CA GLY A 105 0.92 5.59 -1.66
C GLY A 105 1.62 6.91 -1.98
N ALA A 106 1.76 7.24 -3.26
CA ALA A 106 2.42 8.49 -3.67
C ALA A 106 1.68 9.74 -3.18
N LEU A 107 0.38 9.61 -2.85
CA LEU A 107 -0.44 10.72 -2.36
C LEU A 107 -0.49 10.81 -0.83
N LEU A 108 0.05 9.83 -0.14
CA LEU A 108 0.01 9.81 1.32
C LEU A 108 1.09 10.70 1.91
N LYS A 109 0.76 11.35 3.03
CA LYS A 109 1.76 12.05 3.82
C LYS A 109 2.64 11.02 4.50
N ASP A 110 3.94 11.24 4.45
CA ASP A 110 4.94 10.29 4.93
C ASP A 110 6.01 11.03 5.72
N PRO A 111 5.68 11.60 6.89
CA PRO A 111 6.63 12.40 7.65
C PRO A 111 7.83 11.59 8.14
N ALA A 112 7.66 10.30 8.39
CA ALA A 112 8.75 9.43 8.83
C ALA A 112 9.59 8.89 7.66
N ARG A 113 9.23 9.22 6.42
CA ARG A 113 9.95 8.83 5.20
C ARG A 113 10.12 7.32 5.06
N LEU A 114 9.04 6.58 5.29
CA LEU A 114 9.04 5.13 5.18
C LEU A 114 8.77 4.63 3.76
N LEU A 115 8.07 5.43 2.95
CA LEU A 115 7.60 4.97 1.65
C LEU A 115 8.72 4.98 0.61
N GLU A 116 8.80 3.90 -0.16
CA GLU A 116 9.74 3.71 -1.25
C GLU A 116 8.98 3.40 -2.53
N GLY A 117 9.63 3.60 -3.65
CA GLY A 117 9.09 3.28 -4.95
C GLY A 117 9.10 4.46 -5.90
N THR A 118 9.01 4.16 -7.20
CA THR A 118 9.10 5.16 -8.27
C THR A 118 7.90 5.12 -9.21
N GLY A 119 6.92 4.26 -8.94
CA GLY A 119 5.72 4.18 -9.76
C GLY A 119 4.91 5.47 -9.72
N LYS A 120 3.99 5.59 -10.65
CA LYS A 120 3.16 6.79 -10.74
C LYS A 120 2.30 6.97 -9.49
N ARG A 121 1.76 5.89 -8.93
CA ARG A 121 0.82 5.93 -7.81
C ARG A 121 1.26 5.09 -6.63
N GLY A 122 1.75 3.91 -6.88
CA GLY A 122 2.08 2.95 -5.83
C GLY A 122 3.33 3.28 -5.05
N ARG A 123 3.31 2.98 -3.76
CA ARG A 123 4.49 3.04 -2.86
C ARG A 123 4.41 1.89 -1.90
N HIS A 124 5.54 1.57 -1.28
CA HIS A 124 5.58 0.50 -0.29
C HIS A 124 6.58 0.82 0.81
N VAL A 125 6.42 0.14 1.93
CA VAL A 125 7.36 0.17 3.05
C VAL A 125 8.00 -1.20 3.15
N LYS A 126 9.33 -1.24 3.23
CA LYS A 126 10.07 -2.49 3.42
C LYS A 126 10.28 -2.76 4.91
N LEU A 127 9.98 -3.99 5.32
CA LEU A 127 10.17 -4.45 6.69
C LEU A 127 11.21 -5.56 6.69
N TRP A 128 12.28 -5.35 7.46
CA TRP A 128 13.39 -6.30 7.58
C TRP A 128 13.37 -6.92 8.97
N PRO A 129 13.46 -8.25 9.10
CA PRO A 129 13.43 -8.89 10.43
C PRO A 129 14.49 -8.39 11.39
N ASP A 130 15.65 -7.98 10.88
CA ASP A 130 16.80 -7.55 11.68
C ASP A 130 16.90 -6.03 11.84
N ARG A 131 15.90 -5.27 11.41
CA ARG A 131 15.92 -3.81 11.48
C ARG A 131 14.72 -3.28 12.24
N ARG A 132 14.96 -2.19 12.95
CA ARG A 132 13.91 -1.51 13.69
C ARG A 132 12.91 -0.87 12.73
N LEU A 133 11.63 -1.02 13.03
CA LEU A 133 10.53 -0.42 12.27
C LEU A 133 9.82 0.62 13.14
N ASP A 134 9.50 1.76 12.54
CA ASP A 134 8.60 2.72 13.16
C ASP A 134 7.16 2.23 12.93
N SER A 135 6.69 1.36 13.83
CA SER A 135 5.38 0.73 13.71
C SER A 135 4.23 1.74 13.77
N ALA A 136 4.38 2.78 14.59
CA ALA A 136 3.35 3.80 14.71
C ALA A 136 3.18 4.56 13.39
N ALA A 137 4.30 4.91 12.74
CA ALA A 137 4.25 5.58 11.46
C ALA A 137 3.64 4.71 10.37
N LEU A 138 3.98 3.41 10.33
CA LEU A 138 3.41 2.49 9.36
C LEU A 138 1.91 2.30 9.62
N ALA A 139 1.50 2.20 10.87
CA ALA A 139 0.09 2.10 11.22
C ALA A 139 -0.69 3.31 10.72
N GLN A 140 -0.12 4.51 10.85
CA GLN A 140 -0.73 5.73 10.34
C GLN A 140 -0.88 5.71 8.81
N LEU A 141 0.11 5.15 8.10
CA LEU A 141 0.02 5.00 6.65
C LEU A 141 -1.09 4.06 6.24
N VAL A 142 -1.25 2.93 6.93
CA VAL A 142 -2.34 1.99 6.66
C VAL A 142 -3.70 2.68 6.86
N ASP A 143 -3.85 3.40 7.98
CA ASP A 143 -5.09 4.09 8.29
C ASP A 143 -5.38 5.19 7.28
N ALA A 144 -4.35 5.94 6.89
CA ALA A 144 -4.48 7.00 5.90
C ALA A 144 -4.84 6.45 4.51
N ALA A 145 -4.26 5.33 4.11
CA ALA A 145 -4.56 4.70 2.83
C ALA A 145 -6.02 4.26 2.76
N TYR A 146 -6.52 3.66 3.84
CA TYR A 146 -7.91 3.26 3.94
C TYR A 146 -8.83 4.49 3.85
N ALA A 147 -8.54 5.53 4.63
CA ALA A 147 -9.35 6.75 4.63
C ALA A 147 -9.34 7.44 3.27
N ASP A 148 -8.18 7.46 2.61
CA ASP A 148 -8.02 8.09 1.30
C ASP A 148 -8.88 7.41 0.24
N ILE A 149 -8.85 6.07 0.17
CA ILE A 149 -9.65 5.36 -0.84
C ILE A 149 -11.14 5.54 -0.57
N ARG A 150 -11.57 5.55 0.69
CA ARG A 150 -12.97 5.81 1.03
C ARG A 150 -13.40 7.19 0.57
N ALA A 151 -12.56 8.19 0.79
CA ALA A 151 -12.86 9.56 0.36
C ALA A 151 -13.01 9.65 -1.16
N ARG A 152 -12.16 8.93 -1.91
CA ARG A 152 -12.24 8.91 -3.37
C ARG A 152 -13.52 8.27 -3.87
N LEU A 153 -13.99 7.24 -3.18
CA LEU A 153 -15.23 6.55 -3.56
C LEU A 153 -16.49 7.39 -3.34
N LEU A 154 -16.40 8.42 -2.51
CA LEU A 154 -17.54 9.31 -2.23
C LEU A 154 -17.65 10.48 -3.20
N LYS A 155 -16.70 10.63 -4.11
CA LYS A 155 -16.72 11.75 -5.08
C LYS A 155 -17.51 11.43 -6.33
#